data_a01063092a72bae2e7adfea90f0673bb
#
_entry.id   a01063092a72bae2e7adfea90f0673bb
#
_cell.length_a   1.000
_cell.length_b   1.000
_cell.length_c   1.000
_cell.angle_alpha   90.00
_cell.angle_beta   90.00
_cell.angle_gamma   90.00
#
_symmetry.space_group_name_H-M   'P 1'
#
loop_
_entity.id
_entity.type
_entity.pdbx_description
1 polymer ?
#
loop_
_entity_poly.entity_id
_entity_poly.type
_entity_poly.pdbx_seq_one_letter_code
_entity_poly.pdbx_strand_id
1 'polypeptide(L)'
;GAGSGFVWDKKGHIVSNYHVVHQANRLTVTFPDGTQYDAKLVGIAPDYDLAVLKIDAPPDRLVPVEVAASRDIEVGQQVYAIGNPFGLDTTLSSGIVSALGRTITSMTDRKIHDVIQTDAAINPGNSGGPLLACCGRLIGVNTAILSPSGAYAGIGFAVPSDTVSRVVPQLIEKG
;
A
#
# COMPACT_ATOMS: atom_id res chain seq x y z
N GLY A 1 3.02 11.24 -10.39
CA GLY A 1 3.01 11.33 -8.95
C GLY A 1 3.98 10.39 -8.29
N ALA A 2 4.11 10.54 -7.01
CA ALA A 2 4.96 9.70 -6.19
C ALA A 2 4.13 9.03 -5.09
N GLY A 3 4.58 7.87 -4.64
CA GLY A 3 3.96 7.12 -3.58
C GLY A 3 4.89 6.03 -3.11
N SER A 4 4.37 5.09 -2.38
CA SER A 4 5.13 3.97 -1.83
C SER A 4 4.57 2.65 -2.31
N GLY A 5 5.30 1.59 -2.05
CA GLY A 5 4.89 0.23 -2.35
C GLY A 5 5.73 -0.75 -1.54
N PHE A 6 5.56 -2.02 -1.80
CA PHE A 6 6.33 -3.05 -1.11
C PHE A 6 6.49 -4.29 -2.00
N VAL A 7 7.49 -5.09 -1.67
CA VAL A 7 7.80 -6.32 -2.41
C VAL A 7 6.80 -7.39 -2.02
N TRP A 8 6.11 -7.97 -3.02
CA TRP A 8 5.13 -9.02 -2.81
C TRP A 8 5.76 -10.41 -2.84
N ASP A 9 6.65 -10.66 -3.79
CA ASP A 9 7.29 -11.96 -3.97
C ASP A 9 8.71 -11.82 -4.51
N LYS A 10 9.41 -12.95 -4.66
CA LYS A 10 10.77 -13.00 -5.18
C LYS A 10 10.83 -12.97 -6.70
N LYS A 11 9.70 -12.90 -7.37
CA LYS A 11 9.62 -12.78 -8.83
C LYS A 11 9.69 -11.33 -9.28
N GLY A 12 9.63 -10.37 -8.35
CA GLY A 12 9.72 -8.95 -8.66
C GLY A 12 8.39 -8.21 -8.69
N HIS A 13 7.33 -8.82 -8.16
CA HIS A 13 6.04 -8.13 -8.08
C HIS A 13 6.04 -7.14 -6.92
N ILE A 14 5.60 -5.92 -7.23
CA ILE A 14 5.52 -4.80 -6.30
C ILE A 14 4.05 -4.40 -6.20
N VAL A 15 3.56 -4.24 -4.98
CA VAL A 15 2.20 -3.78 -4.72
C VAL A 15 2.23 -2.30 -4.37
N SER A 16 1.30 -1.54 -4.92
CA SER A 16 1.10 -0.12 -4.62
C SER A 16 -0.38 0.21 -4.79
N ASN A 17 -0.74 1.48 -4.73
CA ASN A 17 -2.10 1.92 -5.00
C ASN A 17 -2.32 2.21 -6.48
N TYR A 18 -3.56 2.00 -6.93
CA TYR A 18 -3.97 2.36 -8.28
C TYR A 18 -3.79 3.86 -8.53
N HIS A 19 -4.20 4.72 -7.59
CA HIS A 19 -4.10 6.16 -7.80
C HIS A 19 -2.64 6.65 -7.91
N VAL A 20 -1.67 5.90 -7.37
CA VAL A 20 -0.25 6.22 -7.49
C VAL A 20 0.25 6.00 -8.92
N VAL A 21 -0.23 4.94 -9.58
CA VAL A 21 0.21 4.58 -10.94
C VAL A 21 -0.72 5.11 -12.03
N HIS A 22 -1.89 5.61 -11.65
CA HIS A 22 -2.91 6.10 -12.58
C HIS A 22 -2.35 7.22 -13.44
N GLN A 23 -2.53 7.10 -14.75
CA GLN A 23 -2.06 8.08 -15.76
C GLN A 23 -0.53 8.25 -15.84
N ALA A 24 0.24 7.36 -15.22
CA ALA A 24 1.68 7.40 -15.34
C ALA A 24 2.13 6.88 -16.71
N ASN A 25 3.04 7.61 -17.37
CA ASN A 25 3.62 7.17 -18.62
C ASN A 25 4.83 6.25 -18.40
N ARG A 26 5.50 6.41 -17.29
CA ARG A 26 6.67 5.63 -16.91
C ARG A 26 6.63 5.36 -15.41
N LEU A 27 6.97 4.13 -15.03
CA LEU A 27 7.01 3.71 -13.64
C LEU A 27 8.44 3.32 -13.26
N THR A 28 8.89 3.85 -12.14
CA THR A 28 10.20 3.55 -11.58
C THR A 28 10.02 3.19 -10.10
N VAL A 29 10.67 2.10 -9.68
CA VAL A 29 10.70 1.67 -8.27
C VAL A 29 12.08 2.01 -7.72
N THR A 30 12.10 2.75 -6.61
CA THR A 30 13.33 3.15 -5.94
C THR A 30 13.39 2.48 -4.58
N PHE A 31 14.48 1.77 -4.32
CA PHE A 31 14.71 1.11 -3.03
C PHE A 31 15.33 2.11 -2.04
N PRO A 32 15.27 1.80 -0.72
CA PRO A 32 15.81 2.72 0.29
C PRO A 32 17.28 3.07 0.13
N ASP A 33 18.08 2.22 -0.52
CA ASP A 33 19.51 2.50 -0.79
C ASP A 33 19.73 3.34 -2.04
N GLY A 34 18.65 3.81 -2.69
CA GLY A 34 18.72 4.62 -3.90
C GLY A 34 18.74 3.84 -5.21
N THR A 35 18.83 2.51 -5.17
CA THR A 35 18.80 1.69 -6.38
C THR A 35 17.45 1.82 -7.06
N GLN A 36 17.45 2.05 -8.38
CA GLN A 36 16.24 2.24 -9.17
C GLN A 36 16.06 1.11 -10.18
N TYR A 37 14.83 0.71 -10.38
CA TYR A 37 14.44 -0.27 -11.39
C TYR A 37 13.27 0.28 -12.20
N ASP A 38 13.34 0.14 -13.52
CA ASP A 38 12.16 0.38 -14.34
C ASP A 38 11.10 -0.67 -14.04
N ALA A 39 9.85 -0.24 -13.95
CA ALA A 39 8.75 -1.12 -13.63
C ALA A 39 7.74 -1.16 -14.78
N LYS A 40 7.09 -2.31 -14.91
CA LYS A 40 5.98 -2.51 -15.84
C LYS A 40 4.71 -2.71 -15.04
N LEU A 41 3.61 -2.16 -15.53
CA LEU A 41 2.31 -2.37 -14.93
C LEU A 41 1.84 -3.78 -15.27
N VAL A 42 1.57 -4.59 -14.24
CA VAL A 42 1.05 -5.96 -14.40
C VAL A 42 -0.47 -5.96 -14.39
N GLY A 43 -1.07 -5.24 -13.45
CA GLY A 43 -2.51 -5.18 -13.36
C GLY A 43 -2.98 -4.12 -12.37
N ILE A 44 -4.25 -3.77 -12.50
CA ILE A 44 -4.88 -2.75 -11.64
C ILE A 44 -6.22 -3.25 -11.13
N ALA A 45 -6.58 -2.82 -9.94
CA ALA A 45 -7.89 -3.05 -9.34
C ALA A 45 -8.41 -1.73 -8.77
N PRO A 46 -9.00 -0.87 -9.61
CA PRO A 46 -9.41 0.47 -9.18
C PRO A 46 -10.42 0.46 -8.03
N ASP A 47 -11.30 -0.55 -7.97
CA ASP A 47 -12.30 -0.65 -6.92
C ASP A 47 -11.71 -0.94 -5.54
N TYR A 48 -10.45 -1.35 -5.48
CA TYR A 48 -9.71 -1.59 -4.24
C TYR A 48 -8.52 -0.64 -4.08
N ASP A 49 -8.31 0.24 -5.05
CA ASP A 49 -7.15 1.13 -5.12
C ASP A 49 -5.82 0.37 -5.05
N LEU A 50 -5.76 -0.79 -5.70
CA LEU A 50 -4.56 -1.62 -5.76
C LEU A 50 -3.99 -1.68 -7.16
N ALA A 51 -2.67 -1.81 -7.23
CA ALA A 51 -1.93 -2.03 -8.47
C ALA A 51 -0.76 -2.96 -8.21
N VAL A 52 -0.39 -3.72 -9.24
CA VAL A 52 0.78 -4.59 -9.20
C VAL A 52 1.72 -4.20 -10.32
N LEU A 53 2.98 -4.00 -9.96
CA LEU A 53 4.06 -3.69 -10.88
C LEU A 53 5.04 -4.86 -10.90
N LYS A 54 5.86 -4.90 -11.96
CA LYS A 54 6.93 -5.91 -12.08
C LYS A 54 8.25 -5.20 -12.31
N ILE A 55 9.25 -5.57 -11.54
CA ILE A 55 10.62 -5.12 -11.73
C ILE A 55 11.53 -6.33 -11.99
N ASP A 56 12.65 -6.08 -12.67
CA ASP A 56 13.66 -7.07 -12.93
C ASP A 56 14.85 -6.82 -12.00
N ALA A 57 14.75 -7.34 -10.79
CA ALA A 57 15.77 -7.20 -9.76
C ALA A 57 16.30 -8.58 -9.36
N PRO A 58 17.56 -8.67 -8.91
CA PRO A 58 18.09 -9.94 -8.42
C PRO A 58 17.26 -10.46 -7.24
N PRO A 59 17.01 -11.80 -7.14
CA PRO A 59 16.17 -12.33 -6.06
C PRO A 59 16.66 -12.02 -4.65
N ASP A 60 17.95 -11.82 -4.44
CA ASP A 60 18.50 -11.44 -3.13
C ASP A 60 18.15 -10.02 -2.72
N ARG A 61 17.73 -9.18 -3.67
CA ARG A 61 17.23 -7.83 -3.40
C ARG A 61 15.75 -7.81 -3.04
N LEU A 62 15.04 -8.90 -3.30
CA LEU A 62 13.60 -8.99 -3.15
C LEU A 62 13.26 -9.73 -1.87
N VAL A 63 12.94 -8.97 -0.83
CA VAL A 63 12.52 -9.52 0.47
C VAL A 63 11.00 -9.33 0.57
N PRO A 64 10.21 -10.38 0.32
CA PRO A 64 8.75 -10.27 0.36
C PRO A 64 8.25 -9.96 1.76
N VAL A 65 7.17 -9.18 1.82
CA VAL A 65 6.46 -8.94 3.07
C VAL A 65 5.81 -10.25 3.54
N GLU A 66 5.79 -10.47 4.84
CA GLU A 66 5.02 -11.57 5.44
C GLU A 66 3.60 -11.09 5.70
N VAL A 67 2.59 -11.82 5.20
CA VAL A 67 1.19 -11.40 5.25
C VAL A 67 0.49 -12.06 6.43
N ALA A 68 -0.16 -11.25 7.28
CA ALA A 68 -1.05 -11.73 8.33
C ALA A 68 -2.50 -11.66 7.87
N ALA A 69 -3.37 -12.43 8.52
CA ALA A 69 -4.80 -12.38 8.23
C ALA A 69 -5.42 -11.13 8.87
N SER A 70 -6.00 -10.25 8.04
CA SER A 70 -6.60 -9.02 8.56
C SER A 70 -7.94 -9.27 9.28
N ARG A 71 -8.57 -10.43 9.04
CA ARG A 71 -9.80 -10.78 9.76
C ARG A 71 -9.58 -10.96 11.27
N ASP A 72 -8.33 -11.17 11.69
CA ASP A 72 -7.99 -11.39 13.09
C ASP A 72 -7.59 -10.09 13.82
N ILE A 73 -7.53 -8.96 13.13
CA ILE A 73 -7.16 -7.69 13.77
C ILE A 73 -8.33 -7.14 14.60
N GLU A 74 -7.97 -6.38 15.62
CA GLU A 74 -8.93 -5.80 16.56
C GLU A 74 -8.71 -4.31 16.69
N VAL A 75 -9.79 -3.58 16.98
CA VAL A 75 -9.71 -2.16 17.33
C VAL A 75 -8.84 -2.01 18.58
N GLY A 76 -7.93 -1.04 18.53
CA GLY A 76 -6.94 -0.80 19.58
C GLY A 76 -5.58 -1.47 19.33
N GLN A 77 -5.48 -2.36 18.37
CA GLN A 77 -4.23 -3.03 18.02
C GLN A 77 -3.23 -2.01 17.45
N GLN A 78 -1.98 -2.10 17.89
CA GLN A 78 -0.92 -1.21 17.40
C GLN A 78 -0.54 -1.55 15.97
N VAL A 79 -0.31 -0.50 15.17
CA VAL A 79 0.05 -0.62 13.75
C VAL A 79 1.16 0.36 13.40
N TYR A 80 1.86 0.06 12.30
CA TYR A 80 2.96 0.87 11.77
C TYR A 80 2.73 1.07 10.27
N ALA A 81 2.80 2.32 9.81
CA ALA A 81 2.72 2.65 8.40
C ALA A 81 4.11 3.05 7.90
N ILE A 82 4.55 2.40 6.83
CA ILE A 82 5.87 2.66 6.26
C ILE A 82 5.69 3.27 4.87
N GLY A 83 6.49 4.28 4.58
CA GLY A 83 6.58 4.89 3.27
C GLY A 83 8.00 5.31 2.97
N ASN A 84 8.28 5.45 1.68
CA ASN A 84 9.57 5.93 1.22
C ASN A 84 9.35 6.84 0.01
N PRO A 85 8.70 8.00 0.23
CA PRO A 85 8.44 8.93 -0.84
C PRO A 85 9.77 9.42 -1.43
N PHE A 86 9.88 9.40 -2.75
CA PHE A 86 11.06 9.85 -3.50
C PHE A 86 12.32 8.99 -3.32
N GLY A 87 12.25 7.86 -2.58
CA GLY A 87 13.40 6.98 -2.36
C GLY A 87 14.53 7.58 -1.53
N LEU A 88 14.31 8.71 -0.87
CA LEU A 88 15.33 9.41 -0.12
C LEU A 88 15.39 8.99 1.34
N ASP A 89 14.22 8.86 1.96
CA ASP A 89 14.11 8.52 3.38
C ASP A 89 12.89 7.62 3.59
N THR A 90 13.13 6.51 4.27
CA THR A 90 12.03 5.67 4.75
C THR A 90 11.42 6.35 5.97
N THR A 91 10.10 6.57 5.94
CA THR A 91 9.37 7.14 7.05
C THR A 91 8.54 6.07 7.73
N LEU A 92 8.42 6.18 9.05
CA LEU A 92 7.61 5.29 9.86
C LEU A 92 6.66 6.14 10.70
N SER A 93 5.37 5.85 10.61
CA SER A 93 4.40 6.39 11.55
C SER A 93 3.74 5.24 12.29
N SER A 94 3.28 5.48 13.50
CA SER A 94 2.63 4.47 14.32
C SER A 94 1.30 4.98 14.82
N GLY A 95 0.42 4.06 15.16
CA GLY A 95 -0.89 4.34 15.70
C GLY A 95 -1.59 3.05 16.06
N ILE A 96 -2.90 3.11 16.10
CA ILE A 96 -3.73 1.95 16.40
C ILE A 96 -4.78 1.76 15.31
N VAL A 97 -5.39 0.57 15.29
CA VAL A 97 -6.62 0.34 14.54
C VAL A 97 -7.73 1.09 15.26
N SER A 98 -8.30 2.10 14.59
CA SER A 98 -9.35 2.96 15.16
C SER A 98 -10.74 2.41 14.88
N ALA A 99 -10.94 1.78 13.73
CA ALA A 99 -12.22 1.19 13.33
C ALA A 99 -12.00 0.19 12.21
N LEU A 100 -12.99 -0.67 12.00
CA LEU A 100 -13.00 -1.69 10.96
C LEU A 100 -14.27 -1.54 10.13
N GLY A 101 -14.27 -2.12 8.92
CA GLY A 101 -15.45 -2.18 8.07
C GLY A 101 -15.91 -0.84 7.53
N ARG A 102 -15.01 0.13 7.40
CA ARG A 102 -15.35 1.47 6.89
C ARG A 102 -15.45 1.47 5.37
N THR A 103 -16.21 2.41 4.84
CA THR A 103 -16.28 2.70 3.40
C THR A 103 -15.74 4.10 3.17
N ILE A 104 -14.85 4.25 2.20
CA ILE A 104 -14.22 5.52 1.86
C ILE A 104 -14.35 5.80 0.38
N THR A 105 -14.08 7.04 -0.02
CA THR A 105 -13.95 7.44 -1.42
C THR A 105 -12.46 7.63 -1.72
N SER A 106 -11.97 6.90 -2.71
CA SER A 106 -10.55 6.93 -3.08
C SER A 106 -10.20 8.23 -3.81
N MET A 107 -8.88 8.41 -4.05
CA MET A 107 -8.37 9.54 -4.83
C MET A 107 -8.88 9.56 -6.27
N THR A 108 -9.36 8.44 -6.80
CA THR A 108 -9.94 8.34 -8.15
C THR A 108 -11.47 8.31 -8.13
N ASP A 109 -12.07 8.78 -7.03
CA ASP A 109 -13.53 8.91 -6.85
C ASP A 109 -14.29 7.58 -6.91
N ARG A 110 -13.69 6.51 -6.38
CA ARG A 110 -14.32 5.20 -6.27
C ARG A 110 -14.58 4.86 -4.82
N LYS A 111 -15.69 4.16 -4.57
CA LYS A 111 -15.99 3.64 -3.23
C LYS A 111 -15.14 2.42 -2.96
N ILE A 112 -14.44 2.42 -1.83
CA ILE A 112 -13.69 1.27 -1.34
C ILE A 112 -14.34 0.84 -0.04
N HIS A 113 -14.78 -0.43 0.01
CA HIS A 113 -15.49 -0.99 1.14
C HIS A 113 -14.55 -1.77 2.06
N ASP A 114 -14.97 -1.96 3.31
CA ASP A 114 -14.32 -2.82 4.29
C ASP A 114 -12.88 -2.40 4.59
N VAL A 115 -12.61 -1.10 4.69
CA VAL A 115 -11.27 -0.62 4.97
C VAL A 115 -11.01 -0.50 6.48
N ILE A 116 -9.72 -0.57 6.83
CA ILE A 116 -9.22 -0.34 8.18
C ILE A 116 -9.05 1.17 8.37
N GLN A 117 -9.55 1.68 9.50
CA GLN A 117 -9.27 3.06 9.91
C GLN A 117 -8.17 3.05 10.96
N THR A 118 -7.23 3.97 10.87
CA THR A 118 -6.10 4.10 11.80
C THR A 118 -5.82 5.57 12.09
N ASP A 119 -5.24 5.86 13.24
CA ASP A 119 -4.73 7.19 13.55
C ASP A 119 -3.23 7.33 13.21
N ALA A 120 -2.58 6.28 12.71
CA ALA A 120 -1.27 6.42 12.09
C ALA A 120 -1.36 7.39 10.92
N ALA A 121 -0.38 8.27 10.77
CA ALA A 121 -0.41 9.30 9.73
C ALA A 121 -0.30 8.66 8.34
N ILE A 122 -1.37 8.75 7.57
CA ILE A 122 -1.42 8.29 6.17
C ILE A 122 -1.56 9.54 5.29
N ASN A 123 -0.70 9.65 4.32
CA ASN A 123 -0.64 10.79 3.40
C ASN A 123 -0.18 10.29 2.02
N PRO A 124 -0.14 11.18 1.00
CA PRO A 124 0.29 10.73 -0.34
C PRO A 124 1.68 10.11 -0.37
N GLY A 125 2.57 10.50 0.56
CA GLY A 125 3.95 9.96 0.58
C GLY A 125 4.03 8.49 0.99
N ASN A 126 3.15 8.00 1.88
CA ASN A 126 3.15 6.59 2.27
C ASN A 126 1.96 5.82 1.69
N SER A 127 1.17 6.43 0.84
CA SER A 127 0.09 5.78 0.12
C SER A 127 0.65 4.69 -0.80
N GLY A 128 0.09 3.50 -0.72
CA GLY A 128 0.58 2.30 -1.42
C GLY A 128 1.59 1.50 -0.63
N GLY A 129 2.14 2.05 0.45
CA GLY A 129 3.03 1.34 1.35
C GLY A 129 2.30 0.42 2.31
N PRO A 130 3.04 -0.39 3.05
CA PRO A 130 2.43 -1.38 3.94
C PRO A 130 1.95 -0.77 5.25
N LEU A 131 0.82 -1.28 5.75
CA LEU A 131 0.41 -1.13 7.14
C LEU A 131 0.73 -2.46 7.83
N LEU A 132 1.55 -2.39 8.87
CA LEU A 132 2.10 -3.56 9.53
C LEU A 132 1.58 -3.67 10.97
N ALA A 133 1.37 -4.92 11.41
CA ALA A 133 1.18 -5.23 12.83
C ALA A 133 2.53 -5.45 13.50
N CYS A 134 2.54 -5.87 14.75
CA CYS A 134 3.75 -6.29 15.43
C CYS A 134 4.46 -7.39 14.62
N CYS A 135 5.79 -7.48 14.78
CA CYS A 135 6.65 -8.44 14.06
C CYS A 135 6.73 -8.19 12.55
N GLY A 136 6.27 -7.04 12.05
CA GLY A 136 6.41 -6.65 10.67
C GLY A 136 5.50 -7.35 9.68
N ARG A 137 4.38 -7.93 10.16
CA ARG A 137 3.45 -8.61 9.28
C ARG A 137 2.46 -7.64 8.65
N LEU A 138 2.20 -7.83 7.37
CA LEU A 138 1.27 -6.99 6.62
C LEU A 138 -0.16 -7.24 7.06
N ILE A 139 -0.86 -6.17 7.42
CA ILE A 139 -2.30 -6.20 7.69
C ILE A 139 -3.11 -5.31 6.76
N GLY A 140 -2.45 -4.47 5.98
CA GLY A 140 -3.14 -3.61 5.02
C GLY A 140 -2.20 -2.86 4.11
N VAL A 141 -2.78 -2.19 3.13
CA VAL A 141 -2.09 -1.29 2.21
C VAL A 141 -2.63 0.11 2.43
N ASN A 142 -1.76 1.04 2.80
CA ASN A 142 -2.16 2.42 3.07
C ASN A 142 -2.75 3.06 1.82
N THR A 143 -3.87 3.74 1.98
CA THR A 143 -4.49 4.45 0.87
C THR A 143 -4.87 5.87 1.31
N ALA A 144 -4.38 6.86 0.54
CA ALA A 144 -4.77 8.24 0.74
C ALA A 144 -6.17 8.46 0.18
N ILE A 145 -6.93 9.37 0.80
CA ILE A 145 -8.27 9.73 0.36
C ILE A 145 -8.30 11.21 0.00
N LEU A 146 -9.32 11.59 -0.77
CA LEU A 146 -9.62 13.00 -1.00
C LEU A 146 -10.12 13.60 0.31
N SER A 147 -9.44 14.66 0.75
CA SER A 147 -9.81 15.44 1.93
C SER A 147 -10.07 16.88 1.51
N PRO A 148 -11.13 17.52 2.00
CA PRO A 148 -11.41 18.93 1.65
C PRO A 148 -10.27 19.88 2.00
N SER A 149 -9.51 19.59 3.08
CA SER A 149 -8.36 20.39 3.49
C SER A 149 -7.05 19.92 2.89
N GLY A 150 -7.00 18.73 2.31
CA GLY A 150 -5.78 18.10 1.82
C GLY A 150 -4.80 17.68 2.92
N ALA A 151 -5.22 17.78 4.18
CA ALA A 151 -4.34 17.54 5.33
C ALA A 151 -4.81 16.32 6.11
N TYR A 152 -3.85 15.66 6.77
CA TYR A 152 -4.12 14.58 7.71
C TYR A 152 -4.81 15.16 8.94
N ALA A 153 -5.94 14.57 9.33
CA ALA A 153 -6.77 15.03 10.46
C ALA A 153 -6.91 13.97 11.56
N GLY A 154 -5.91 13.09 11.71
CA GLY A 154 -5.97 12.00 12.70
C GLY A 154 -6.74 10.78 12.24
N ILE A 155 -7.07 10.72 10.95
CA ILE A 155 -7.81 9.60 10.37
C ILE A 155 -7.11 9.17 9.09
N GLY A 156 -6.63 7.93 9.06
CA GLY A 156 -6.06 7.29 7.89
C GLY A 156 -6.77 5.99 7.59
N PHE A 157 -6.54 5.45 6.39
CA PHE A 157 -7.21 4.24 5.95
C PHE A 157 -6.25 3.29 5.26
N ALA A 158 -6.58 1.99 5.31
CA ALA A 158 -5.81 0.96 4.62
C ALA A 158 -6.75 -0.12 4.08
N VAL A 159 -6.40 -0.65 2.91
CA VAL A 159 -7.07 -1.81 2.32
C VAL A 159 -6.63 -3.05 3.10
N PRO A 160 -7.54 -3.88 3.64
CA PRO A 160 -7.15 -5.01 4.48
C PRO A 160 -6.34 -6.07 3.74
N SER A 161 -5.42 -6.72 4.43
CA SER A 161 -4.56 -7.73 3.81
C SER A 161 -5.33 -8.93 3.26
N ASP A 162 -6.48 -9.29 3.83
CA ASP A 162 -7.30 -10.36 3.27
C ASP A 162 -7.84 -9.99 1.88
N THR A 163 -8.20 -8.72 1.66
CA THR A 163 -8.56 -8.22 0.33
C THR A 163 -7.34 -8.23 -0.60
N VAL A 164 -6.19 -7.77 -0.12
CA VAL A 164 -4.96 -7.76 -0.90
C VAL A 164 -4.58 -9.17 -1.33
N SER A 165 -4.65 -10.15 -0.43
CA SER A 165 -4.33 -11.55 -0.70
C SER A 165 -5.28 -12.20 -1.70
N ARG A 166 -6.52 -11.71 -1.79
CA ARG A 166 -7.48 -12.18 -2.79
C ARG A 166 -7.25 -11.54 -4.16
N VAL A 167 -6.96 -10.24 -4.18
CA VAL A 167 -6.92 -9.44 -5.41
C VAL A 167 -5.56 -9.54 -6.11
N VAL A 168 -4.46 -9.42 -5.38
CA VAL A 168 -3.12 -9.36 -5.97
C VAL A 168 -2.77 -10.59 -6.81
N PRO A 169 -2.99 -11.83 -6.33
CA PRO A 169 -2.69 -13.01 -7.16
C PRO A 169 -3.49 -13.03 -8.47
N GLN A 170 -4.72 -12.53 -8.48
CA GLN A 170 -5.52 -12.45 -9.70
C GLN A 170 -4.93 -11.45 -10.69
N LEU A 171 -4.41 -10.32 -10.19
CA LEU A 171 -3.76 -9.33 -11.05
C LEU A 171 -2.47 -9.88 -11.64
N ILE A 172 -1.71 -10.66 -10.87
CA ILE A 172 -0.48 -11.29 -11.37
C ILE A 172 -0.79 -12.32 -12.45
N GLU A 173 -1.84 -13.10 -12.28
CA GLU A 173 -2.19 -14.18 -13.21
C GLU A 173 -2.84 -13.66 -14.48
N LYS A 174 -3.73 -12.69 -14.39
CA LYS A 174 -4.59 -12.27 -15.52
C LYS A 174 -4.25 -10.87 -16.07
N GLY A 175 -3.44 -10.12 -15.38
CA GLY A 175 -3.16 -8.76 -15.78
C GLY A 175 -4.29 -7.80 -15.46
#